data_4f1748a5505695712964e237d84d8c90
#
_entry.id   4f1748a5505695712964e237d84d8c90
#
_cell.length_a   1.000
_cell.length_b   1.000
_cell.length_c   1.000
_cell.angle_alpha   90.00
_cell.angle_beta   90.00
_cell.angle_gamma   90.00
#
_symmetry.space_group_name_H-M   'P 1'
#
loop_
_entity.id
_entity.type
_entity.pdbx_description
1 polymer ?
#
loop_
_entity_poly.entity_id
_entity_poly.type
_entity_poly.pdbx_seq_one_letter_code
_entity_poly.pdbx_strand_id
1 'polypeptide(L)'
;MNRWRGTGAVDARGFTLIEVLVALGIVAIALAAGARTSAALSETALRQTQVLLAQLCAENALTRVRLARQLPPVGDSTQTCTQGNQELQIQQVVNTTPNPNFLRIEARVAQGTVPILT
;
A
#
# COMPACT_ATOMS: atom_id res chain seq x y z
N MET A 1 -40.21 -36.58 56.49
CA MET A 1 -39.45 -35.45 57.08
C MET A 1 -38.41 -35.05 56.12
N ASN A 2 -38.71 -34.09 55.23
CA ASN A 2 -37.80 -33.63 54.20
C ASN A 2 -37.33 -32.22 54.51
N ARG A 3 -36.12 -32.09 54.96
CA ARG A 3 -35.49 -30.84 55.20
C ARG A 3 -34.57 -30.49 54.02
N TRP A 4 -35.13 -29.87 53.01
CA TRP A 4 -34.36 -29.24 51.97
C TRP A 4 -34.08 -27.78 52.40
N ARG A 5 -32.94 -27.55 52.98
CA ARG A 5 -32.38 -26.22 53.10
C ARG A 5 -31.16 -26.14 52.21
N GLY A 6 -31.33 -25.60 51.05
CA GLY A 6 -30.30 -25.21 50.14
C GLY A 6 -30.61 -23.81 49.67
N THR A 7 -30.55 -22.82 50.54
CA THR A 7 -30.46 -21.41 50.13
C THR A 7 -29.01 -21.13 49.78
N GLY A 8 -28.62 -21.48 48.57
CA GLY A 8 -27.43 -20.88 47.97
C GLY A 8 -27.71 -19.40 47.77
N ALA A 9 -27.28 -18.58 48.69
CA ALA A 9 -27.22 -17.14 48.49
C ALA A 9 -26.25 -16.94 47.32
N VAL A 10 -26.79 -16.63 46.16
CA VAL A 10 -26.01 -16.12 45.04
C VAL A 10 -25.57 -14.75 45.49
N ASP A 11 -24.31 -14.62 45.87
CA ASP A 11 -23.70 -13.31 46.14
C ASP A 11 -23.78 -12.48 44.84
N ALA A 12 -24.85 -11.74 44.71
CA ALA A 12 -25.02 -10.78 43.63
C ALA A 12 -24.08 -9.56 43.91
N ARG A 13 -22.80 -9.76 43.63
CA ARG A 13 -21.83 -8.69 43.65
C ARG A 13 -22.03 -7.88 42.39
N GLY A 14 -22.56 -6.70 42.50
CA GLY A 14 -22.59 -5.68 41.45
C GLY A 14 -21.20 -5.12 41.18
N PHE A 15 -20.97 -4.63 39.97
CA PHE A 15 -19.76 -3.91 39.62
C PHE A 15 -19.68 -2.56 40.37
N THR A 16 -18.48 -2.17 40.76
CA THR A 16 -18.24 -0.86 41.35
C THR A 16 -18.14 0.21 40.25
N LEU A 17 -18.47 1.46 40.58
CA LEU A 17 -18.37 2.58 39.65
C LEU A 17 -16.95 2.72 39.09
N ILE A 18 -15.93 2.59 39.97
CA ILE A 18 -14.52 2.68 39.58
C ILE A 18 -14.11 1.56 38.60
N GLU A 19 -14.63 0.37 38.77
CA GLU A 19 -14.36 -0.79 37.88
C GLU A 19 -14.89 -0.53 36.46
N VAL A 20 -16.10 0.03 36.35
CA VAL A 20 -16.69 0.41 35.07
C VAL A 20 -15.86 1.53 34.39
N LEU A 21 -15.44 2.53 35.16
CA LEU A 21 -14.61 3.62 34.64
C LEU A 21 -13.25 3.12 34.12
N VAL A 22 -12.61 2.24 34.87
CA VAL A 22 -11.33 1.63 34.45
C VAL A 22 -11.51 0.79 33.17
N ALA A 23 -12.56 -0.03 33.12
CA ALA A 23 -12.88 -0.84 31.95
C ALA A 23 -13.12 0.02 30.70
N LEU A 24 -13.91 1.09 30.82
CA LEU A 24 -14.13 2.04 29.72
C LEU A 24 -12.85 2.75 29.29
N GLY A 25 -11.97 3.11 30.21
CA GLY A 25 -10.67 3.70 29.92
C GLY A 25 -9.78 2.76 29.08
N ILE A 26 -9.71 1.50 29.46
CA ILE A 26 -8.93 0.48 28.71
C ILE A 26 -9.50 0.29 27.31
N VAL A 27 -10.83 0.17 27.18
CA VAL A 27 -11.49 0.02 25.87
C VAL A 27 -11.26 1.23 24.99
N ALA A 28 -11.33 2.45 25.53
CA ALA A 28 -11.09 3.67 24.78
C ALA A 28 -9.65 3.72 24.21
N ILE A 29 -8.66 3.34 25.01
CA ILE A 29 -7.25 3.30 24.57
C ILE A 29 -7.09 2.23 23.47
N ALA A 30 -7.66 1.05 23.65
CA ALA A 30 -7.59 -0.03 22.67
C ALA A 30 -8.23 0.36 21.33
N LEU A 31 -9.38 1.02 21.35
CA LEU A 31 -10.05 1.50 20.14
C LEU A 31 -9.25 2.60 19.42
N ALA A 32 -8.67 3.53 20.18
CA ALA A 32 -7.84 4.59 19.61
C ALA A 32 -6.56 4.02 18.92
N ALA A 33 -5.93 3.03 19.54
CA ALA A 33 -4.79 2.34 18.95
C ALA A 33 -5.18 1.57 17.67
N GLY A 34 -6.31 0.86 17.69
CA GLY A 34 -6.84 0.11 16.54
C GLY A 34 -7.17 1.02 15.36
N ALA A 35 -7.79 2.18 15.60
CA ALA A 35 -8.12 3.14 14.56
C ALA A 35 -6.87 3.68 13.83
N ARG A 36 -5.80 3.98 14.56
CA ARG A 36 -4.52 4.44 13.97
C ARG A 36 -3.88 3.37 13.10
N THR A 37 -3.91 2.13 13.52
CA THR A 37 -3.36 1.00 12.76
C THR A 37 -4.11 0.80 11.45
N SER A 38 -5.44 0.87 11.47
CA SER A 38 -6.27 0.73 10.27
C SER A 38 -5.99 1.83 9.23
N ALA A 39 -5.83 3.07 9.68
CA ALA A 39 -5.49 4.18 8.78
C ALA A 39 -4.12 3.99 8.11
N ALA A 40 -3.11 3.55 8.86
CA ALA A 40 -1.78 3.28 8.33
C ALA A 40 -1.79 2.14 7.29
N LEU A 41 -2.56 1.08 7.53
CA LEU A 41 -2.71 -0.03 6.58
C LEU A 41 -3.37 0.42 5.27
N SER A 42 -4.39 1.26 5.33
CA SER A 42 -5.07 1.80 4.16
C SER A 42 -4.13 2.66 3.31
N GLU A 43 -3.33 3.51 3.92
CA GLU A 43 -2.34 4.32 3.20
C GLU A 43 -1.27 3.46 2.53
N THR A 44 -0.78 2.43 3.23
CA THR A 44 0.19 1.48 2.67
C THR A 44 -0.38 0.72 1.48
N ALA A 45 -1.62 0.26 1.56
CA ALA A 45 -2.30 -0.44 0.47
C ALA A 45 -2.45 0.44 -0.78
N LEU A 46 -2.80 1.72 -0.63
CA LEU A 46 -2.89 2.67 -1.74
C LEU A 46 -1.53 2.88 -2.41
N ARG A 47 -0.46 3.04 -1.65
CA ARG A 47 0.91 3.17 -2.18
C ARG A 47 1.34 1.93 -2.93
N GLN A 48 1.05 0.74 -2.41
CA GLN A 48 1.36 -0.52 -3.09
C GLN A 48 0.64 -0.63 -4.43
N THR A 49 -0.63 -0.23 -4.49
CA THR A 49 -1.39 -0.21 -5.74
C THR A 49 -0.76 0.75 -6.76
N GLN A 50 -0.36 1.93 -6.35
CA GLN A 50 0.31 2.90 -7.23
C GLN A 50 1.63 2.36 -7.78
N VAL A 51 2.45 1.74 -6.94
CA VAL A 51 3.71 1.13 -7.36
C VAL A 51 3.47 -0.01 -8.35
N LEU A 52 2.47 -0.85 -8.11
CA LEU A 52 2.11 -1.94 -9.03
C LEU A 52 1.66 -1.41 -10.40
N LEU A 53 0.81 -0.40 -10.43
CA LEU A 53 0.37 0.23 -11.70
C LEU A 53 1.53 0.88 -12.45
N ALA A 54 2.43 1.54 -11.72
CA ALA A 54 3.64 2.13 -12.29
C ALA A 54 4.57 1.05 -12.88
N GLN A 55 4.72 -0.08 -12.19
CA GLN A 55 5.51 -1.21 -12.67
C GLN A 55 4.93 -1.80 -13.95
N LEU A 56 3.63 -2.00 -14.02
CA LEU A 56 2.96 -2.47 -15.24
C LEU A 56 3.20 -1.51 -16.41
N CYS A 57 3.13 -0.20 -16.19
CA CYS A 57 3.42 0.80 -17.21
C CYS A 57 4.88 0.71 -17.68
N ALA A 58 5.84 0.60 -16.77
CA ALA A 58 7.26 0.49 -17.10
C ALA A 58 7.55 -0.79 -17.88
N GLU A 59 7.03 -1.93 -17.44
CA GLU A 59 7.20 -3.22 -18.12
C GLU A 59 6.61 -3.22 -19.52
N ASN A 60 5.43 -2.64 -19.70
CA ASN A 60 4.81 -2.50 -21.02
C ASN A 60 5.66 -1.62 -21.96
N ALA A 61 6.23 -0.52 -21.47
CA ALA A 61 7.11 0.33 -22.26
C ALA A 61 8.39 -0.42 -22.69
N LEU A 62 9.04 -1.12 -21.76
CA LEU A 62 10.24 -1.91 -22.05
C LEU A 62 9.94 -3.10 -22.98
N THR A 63 8.78 -3.73 -22.83
CA THR A 63 8.36 -4.81 -23.71
C THR A 63 8.12 -4.33 -25.15
N ARG A 64 7.54 -3.15 -25.33
CA ARG A 64 7.38 -2.54 -26.67
C ARG A 64 8.73 -2.34 -27.36
N VAL A 65 9.75 -1.88 -26.64
CA VAL A 65 11.10 -1.72 -27.17
C VAL A 65 11.67 -3.06 -27.62
N ARG A 66 11.51 -4.11 -26.83
CA ARG A 66 11.96 -5.46 -27.19
C ARG A 66 11.25 -6.01 -28.44
N LEU A 67 9.93 -5.79 -28.53
CA LEU A 67 9.13 -6.28 -29.65
C LEU A 67 9.41 -5.51 -30.94
N ALA A 68 9.78 -4.24 -30.88
CA ALA A 68 10.12 -3.43 -32.03
C ALA A 68 11.38 -3.93 -32.78
N ARG A 69 12.20 -4.75 -32.14
CA ARG A 69 13.46 -5.31 -32.71
C ARG A 69 14.39 -4.25 -33.30
N GLN A 70 14.24 -3.02 -32.87
CA GLN A 70 15.08 -1.88 -33.27
C GLN A 70 15.60 -1.20 -32.01
N LEU A 71 16.88 -0.85 -32.03
CA LEU A 71 17.46 -0.07 -30.95
C LEU A 71 16.88 1.36 -30.98
N PRO A 72 16.29 1.83 -29.87
CA PRO A 72 15.79 3.20 -29.82
C PRO A 72 16.96 4.18 -29.90
N PRO A 73 16.72 5.41 -30.38
CA PRO A 73 17.74 6.45 -30.37
C PRO A 73 18.15 6.77 -28.94
N VAL A 74 19.44 7.12 -28.78
CA VAL A 74 19.98 7.60 -27.49
C VAL A 74 19.31 8.92 -27.13
N GLY A 75 18.88 9.06 -25.89
CA GLY A 75 18.24 10.26 -25.36
C GLY A 75 17.04 9.94 -24.51
N ASP A 76 16.31 10.97 -24.12
CA ASP A 76 15.15 10.90 -23.27
C ASP A 76 13.87 11.04 -24.09
N SER A 77 12.89 10.21 -23.78
CA SER A 77 11.54 10.31 -24.34
C SER A 77 10.51 10.15 -23.23
N THR A 78 9.40 10.88 -23.36
CA THR A 78 8.30 10.82 -22.39
C THR A 78 7.05 10.27 -23.08
N GLN A 79 6.40 9.33 -22.42
CA GLN A 79 5.17 8.71 -22.87
C GLN A 79 4.15 8.73 -21.75
N THR A 80 2.87 8.78 -22.09
CA THR A 80 1.78 8.67 -21.13
C THR A 80 1.24 7.24 -21.12
N CYS A 81 1.00 6.70 -19.94
CA CYS A 81 0.40 5.40 -19.72
C CYS A 81 -0.81 5.54 -18.81
N THR A 82 -1.94 4.98 -19.23
CA THR A 82 -3.15 4.93 -18.39
C THR A 82 -3.35 3.51 -17.89
N GLN A 83 -3.32 3.35 -16.58
CA GLN A 83 -3.57 2.08 -15.90
C GLN A 83 -4.47 2.31 -14.68
N GLY A 84 -5.49 1.45 -14.50
CA GLY A 84 -6.37 1.52 -13.35
C GLY A 84 -7.06 2.88 -13.18
N ASN A 85 -7.43 3.53 -14.29
CA ASN A 85 -8.01 4.87 -14.32
C ASN A 85 -7.08 5.99 -13.80
N GLN A 86 -5.77 5.72 -13.76
CA GLN A 86 -4.72 6.69 -13.42
C GLN A 86 -3.84 6.94 -14.64
N GLU A 87 -3.53 8.21 -14.84
CA GLU A 87 -2.60 8.64 -15.88
C GLU A 87 -1.20 8.80 -15.29
N LEU A 88 -0.26 8.02 -15.81
CA LEU A 88 1.12 7.99 -15.37
C LEU A 88 2.03 8.46 -16.51
N GLN A 89 3.09 9.16 -16.19
CA GLN A 89 4.10 9.56 -17.15
C GLN A 89 5.31 8.63 -17.05
N ILE A 90 5.73 8.12 -18.19
CA ILE A 90 6.92 7.28 -18.30
C ILE A 90 7.99 8.08 -19.01
N GLN A 91 9.09 8.32 -18.33
CA GLN A 91 10.32 8.84 -18.93
C GLN A 91 11.21 7.65 -19.27
N GLN A 92 11.45 7.44 -20.54
CA GLN A 92 12.39 6.43 -21.03
C GLN A 92 13.72 7.10 -21.33
N VAL A 93 14.75 6.63 -20.64
CA VAL A 93 16.13 7.13 -20.79
C VAL A 93 16.97 6.06 -21.44
N VAL A 94 17.56 6.39 -22.59
CA VAL A 94 18.41 5.48 -23.36
C VAL A 94 19.84 5.97 -23.33
N ASN A 95 20.71 5.20 -22.71
CA ASN A 95 22.13 5.53 -22.55
C ASN A 95 23.01 4.53 -23.32
N THR A 96 24.14 5.05 -23.81
CA THR A 96 25.18 4.20 -24.38
C THR A 96 25.91 3.41 -23.30
N THR A 97 26.40 2.22 -23.66
CA THR A 97 27.26 1.42 -22.79
C THR A 97 28.68 1.34 -23.39
N PRO A 98 29.67 0.90 -22.61
CA PRO A 98 31.03 0.70 -23.16
C PRO A 98 31.09 -0.26 -24.34
N ASN A 99 30.10 -1.16 -24.48
CA ASN A 99 29.98 -2.02 -25.64
C ASN A 99 29.00 -1.39 -26.65
N PRO A 100 29.44 -1.06 -27.88
CA PRO A 100 28.59 -0.38 -28.86
C PRO A 100 27.36 -1.17 -29.33
N ASN A 101 27.35 -2.48 -29.11
CA ASN A 101 26.23 -3.34 -29.46
C ASN A 101 25.11 -3.37 -28.44
N PHE A 102 25.27 -2.70 -27.30
CA PHE A 102 24.29 -2.68 -26.21
C PHE A 102 23.95 -1.25 -25.81
N LEU A 103 22.66 -1.03 -25.56
CA LEU A 103 22.13 0.20 -24.95
C LEU A 103 21.50 -0.13 -23.61
N ARG A 104 21.65 0.78 -22.68
CA ARG A 104 20.96 0.73 -21.39
C ARG A 104 19.68 1.54 -21.48
N ILE A 105 18.55 0.90 -21.21
CA ILE A 105 17.24 1.54 -21.24
C ILE A 105 16.66 1.51 -19.84
N GLU A 106 16.33 2.67 -19.33
CA GLU A 106 15.68 2.86 -18.03
C GLU A 106 14.30 3.45 -18.25
N ALA A 107 13.30 2.93 -17.56
CA ALA A 107 11.96 3.48 -17.53
C ALA A 107 11.67 4.04 -16.14
N ARG A 108 11.46 5.34 -16.06
CA ARG A 108 11.09 6.05 -14.83
C ARG A 108 9.62 6.41 -14.91
N VAL A 109 8.86 6.09 -13.88
CA VAL A 109 7.42 6.35 -13.84
C VAL A 109 7.10 7.35 -12.76
N ALA A 110 6.33 8.37 -13.12
CA ALA A 110 5.90 9.42 -12.22
C ALA A 110 4.41 9.70 -12.39
N GLN A 111 3.77 10.14 -11.33
CA GLN A 111 2.43 10.70 -11.34
C GLN A 111 2.54 12.22 -11.14
N GLY A 112 2.31 12.99 -12.20
CA GLY A 112 2.59 14.42 -12.19
C GLY A 112 4.07 14.70 -11.94
N THR A 113 4.39 15.39 -10.84
CA THR A 113 5.76 15.71 -10.42
C THR A 113 6.36 14.72 -9.42
N VAL A 114 5.57 13.74 -8.96
CA VAL A 114 5.99 12.78 -7.94
C VAL A 114 6.54 11.51 -8.60
N PRO A 115 7.83 11.18 -8.42
CA PRO A 115 8.38 9.93 -8.93
C PRO A 115 7.83 8.75 -8.13
N ILE A 116 7.41 7.69 -8.82
CA ILE A 116 6.90 6.47 -8.19
C ILE A 116 7.91 5.32 -8.36
N LEU A 117 8.51 5.19 -9.52
CA LEU A 117 9.41 4.09 -9.85
C LEU A 117 10.59 4.58 -10.73
N THR A 118 11.75 3.99 -10.48
CA THR A 118 12.96 4.19 -11.31
C THR A 118 13.56 2.84 -11.65
#